data_dac8f3217f66501a525cc3a7dbeb76eb
#
_entry.id   dac8f3217f66501a525cc3a7dbeb76eb
#
_cell.length_a   1.000
_cell.length_b   1.000
_cell.length_c   1.000
_cell.angle_alpha   90.00
_cell.angle_beta   90.00
_cell.angle_gamma   90.00
#
_symmetry.space_group_name_H-M   'P 1'
#
loop_
_entity.id
_entity.type
_entity.pdbx_description
1 polymer ?
#
loop_
_entity_poly.entity_id
_entity_poly.type
_entity_poly.pdbx_seq_one_letter_code
_entity_poly.pdbx_strand_id
1 'polypeptide(L)'
;EMLRSLSVNNNRKIPEARLFELSHVYIPVEGQELPDEREILTLGMYGNGIDFFGLKGCVEELLDNMGIKKAEFRPETENPTFHPGRTARLFVWKNGERKDCGILGEIHPEVAKKNECPQRIYVAMLDVATLIEASSLEKQYQQLPKFPAVTRDLAIVVDDNAYVADLMAAIQEKGGQFLENVSLFAV
;
A
#
# COMPACT_ATOMS: atom_id res chain seq x y z
N GLU A 1 6.51 7.09 16.77
CA GLU A 1 7.95 7.33 16.52
C GLU A 1 8.21 7.79 15.08
N MET A 2 7.68 7.16 14.02
CA MET A 2 7.94 7.54 12.61
C MET A 2 7.75 9.05 12.35
N LEU A 3 6.61 9.64 12.74
CA LEU A 3 6.36 11.08 12.56
C LEU A 3 7.43 11.94 13.25
N ARG A 4 7.88 11.55 14.44
CA ARG A 4 8.95 12.23 15.16
C ARG A 4 10.28 12.16 14.40
N SER A 5 10.61 11.00 13.85
CA SER A 5 11.83 10.83 13.06
C SER A 5 11.82 11.67 11.79
N LEU A 6 10.69 11.74 11.10
CA LEU A 6 10.51 12.60 9.92
C LEU A 6 10.58 14.09 10.28
N SER A 7 9.96 14.50 11.41
CA SER A 7 10.04 15.88 11.93
C SER A 7 11.49 16.28 12.25
N VAL A 8 12.24 15.44 12.97
CA VAL A 8 13.66 15.70 13.28
C VAL A 8 14.49 15.88 12.01
N ASN A 9 14.30 15.05 10.99
CA ASN A 9 15.01 15.19 9.72
C ASN A 9 14.65 16.52 9.01
N ASN A 10 13.37 16.86 8.95
CA ASN A 10 12.92 18.12 8.38
C ASN A 10 13.49 19.34 9.12
N ASN A 11 13.50 19.32 10.46
CA ASN A 11 14.05 20.40 11.28
C ASN A 11 15.57 20.57 11.08
N ARG A 12 16.25 19.50 10.72
CA ARG A 12 17.67 19.52 10.30
C ARG A 12 17.88 19.96 8.85
N LYS A 13 16.81 20.44 8.18
CA LYS A 13 16.85 20.91 6.79
C LYS A 13 17.23 19.82 5.76
N ILE A 14 16.96 18.56 6.08
CA ILE A 14 17.07 17.47 5.10
C ILE A 14 15.87 17.59 4.17
N PRO A 15 16.08 17.78 2.84
CA PRO A 15 15.01 18.14 1.91
C PRO A 15 14.04 17.00 1.63
N GLU A 16 14.49 15.77 1.79
CA GLU A 16 13.68 14.56 1.61
C GLU A 16 14.14 13.43 2.55
N ALA A 17 13.22 12.58 2.94
CA ALA A 17 13.54 11.38 3.72
C ALA A 17 12.63 10.23 3.32
N ARG A 18 13.19 9.03 3.33
CA ARG A 18 12.48 7.75 3.20
C ARG A 18 13.01 6.83 4.27
N LEU A 19 12.17 6.53 5.24
CA LEU A 19 12.52 5.77 6.43
C LEU A 19 11.61 4.55 6.55
N PHE A 20 12.11 3.52 7.21
CA PHE A 20 11.29 2.42 7.68
C PHE A 20 11.62 2.09 9.14
N GLU A 21 10.66 1.50 9.81
CA GLU A 21 10.77 1.06 11.18
C GLU A 21 10.01 -0.27 11.32
N LEU A 22 10.65 -1.23 11.97
CA LEU A 22 10.02 -2.48 12.37
C LEU A 22 9.92 -2.47 13.88
N SER A 23 8.72 -2.47 14.41
CA SER A 23 8.48 -2.29 15.85
C SER A 23 7.20 -2.99 16.31
N HIS A 24 7.12 -3.26 17.61
CA HIS A 24 5.95 -3.86 18.23
C HIS A 24 4.98 -2.78 18.70
N VAL A 25 3.69 -3.01 18.49
CA VAL A 25 2.60 -2.25 19.08
C VAL A 25 1.84 -3.15 20.04
N TYR A 26 1.36 -2.57 21.12
CA TYR A 26 0.66 -3.27 22.19
C TYR A 26 -0.77 -2.78 22.25
N ILE A 27 -1.72 -3.63 21.84
CA ILE A 27 -3.13 -3.28 21.74
C ILE A 27 -3.86 -3.86 22.95
N PRO A 28 -4.42 -3.02 23.84
CA PRO A 28 -5.20 -3.52 24.98
C PRO A 28 -6.36 -4.39 24.52
N VAL A 29 -6.53 -5.54 25.13
CA VAL A 29 -7.66 -6.44 24.89
C VAL A 29 -8.51 -6.51 26.14
N GLU A 30 -9.82 -6.22 25.98
CA GLU A 30 -10.76 -6.22 27.10
C GLU A 30 -10.85 -7.62 27.73
N GLY A 31 -10.70 -7.69 29.07
CA GLY A 31 -10.76 -8.95 29.82
C GLY A 31 -9.48 -9.78 29.82
N GLN A 32 -8.40 -9.29 29.22
CA GLN A 32 -7.08 -9.92 29.27
C GLN A 32 -6.08 -9.07 30.08
N GLU A 33 -5.19 -9.74 30.81
CA GLU A 33 -4.14 -9.08 31.60
C GLU A 33 -3.00 -8.54 30.68
N LEU A 34 -2.72 -9.25 29.58
CA LEU A 34 -1.69 -8.87 28.61
C LEU A 34 -2.33 -8.31 27.33
N PRO A 35 -1.73 -7.26 26.75
CA PRO A 35 -2.16 -6.73 25.46
C PRO A 35 -1.84 -7.71 24.31
N ASP A 36 -2.54 -7.53 23.18
CA ASP A 36 -2.18 -8.15 21.91
C ASP A 36 -0.92 -7.45 21.37
N GLU A 37 0.16 -8.19 21.19
CA GLU A 37 1.45 -7.70 20.69
C GLU A 37 1.56 -7.99 19.20
N ARG A 38 1.68 -6.93 18.40
CA ARG A 38 1.81 -7.04 16.95
C ARG A 38 3.06 -6.36 16.45
N GLU A 39 3.76 -7.03 15.56
CA GLU A 39 4.88 -6.44 14.84
C GLU A 39 4.36 -5.69 13.60
N ILE A 40 4.70 -4.41 13.52
CA ILE A 40 4.26 -3.50 12.45
C ILE A 40 5.48 -2.97 11.70
N LEU A 41 5.45 -3.11 10.38
CA LEU A 41 6.35 -2.40 9.48
C LEU A 41 5.75 -1.04 9.15
N THR A 42 6.43 0.02 9.56
CA THR A 42 6.05 1.39 9.25
C THR A 42 7.02 1.97 8.22
N LEU A 43 6.48 2.47 7.11
CA LEU A 43 7.22 3.26 6.11
C LEU A 43 6.82 4.72 6.27
N GLY A 44 7.77 5.63 6.14
CA GLY A 44 7.49 7.06 6.20
C GLY A 44 8.35 7.85 5.24
N MET A 45 7.74 8.78 4.49
CA MET A 45 8.47 9.57 3.52
C MET A 45 7.90 10.98 3.34
N TYR A 46 8.80 11.91 3.02
CA TYR A 46 8.48 13.26 2.57
C TYR A 46 9.57 13.76 1.60
N GLY A 47 9.24 14.76 0.80
CA GLY A 47 10.18 15.43 -0.12
C GLY A 47 9.52 15.86 -1.41
N ASN A 48 10.29 16.54 -2.27
CA ASN A 48 9.80 16.97 -3.56
C ASN A 48 9.58 15.76 -4.49
N GLY A 49 8.42 15.71 -5.15
CA GLY A 49 8.05 14.60 -6.03
C GLY A 49 7.60 13.33 -5.32
N ILE A 50 7.51 13.35 -3.98
CA ILE A 50 6.92 12.25 -3.21
C ILE A 50 5.43 12.50 -3.08
N ASP A 51 4.64 11.48 -3.43
CA ASP A 51 3.18 11.48 -3.36
C ASP A 51 2.63 10.14 -2.87
N PHE A 52 1.31 10.01 -2.87
CA PHE A 52 0.63 8.78 -2.52
C PHE A 52 1.07 7.59 -3.39
N PHE A 53 1.23 7.81 -4.69
CA PHE A 53 1.60 6.75 -5.61
C PHE A 53 3.06 6.31 -5.44
N GLY A 54 3.94 7.23 -5.05
CA GLY A 54 5.31 6.89 -4.67
C GLY A 54 5.38 5.97 -3.44
N LEU A 55 4.59 6.25 -2.40
CA LEU A 55 4.47 5.36 -1.23
C LEU A 55 3.84 4.03 -1.63
N LYS A 56 2.73 4.07 -2.39
CA LYS A 56 2.03 2.87 -2.86
C LYS A 56 2.96 1.97 -3.67
N GLY A 57 3.75 2.54 -4.59
CA GLY A 57 4.74 1.80 -5.37
C GLY A 57 5.80 1.09 -4.52
N CYS A 58 6.28 1.73 -3.44
CA CYS A 58 7.17 1.07 -2.48
C CYS A 58 6.51 -0.14 -1.79
N VAL A 59 5.24 -0.02 -1.44
CA VAL A 59 4.48 -1.13 -0.84
C VAL A 59 4.24 -2.24 -1.88
N GLU A 60 3.87 -1.90 -3.11
CA GLU A 60 3.69 -2.87 -4.20
C GLU A 60 4.98 -3.65 -4.50
N GLU A 61 6.12 -2.97 -4.54
CA GLU A 61 7.43 -3.60 -4.72
C GLU A 61 7.77 -4.55 -3.56
N LEU A 62 7.45 -4.17 -2.32
CA LEU A 62 7.59 -5.06 -1.17
C LEU A 62 6.74 -6.31 -1.32
N LEU A 63 5.45 -6.16 -1.69
CA LEU A 63 4.54 -7.28 -1.88
C LEU A 63 5.03 -8.24 -2.99
N ASP A 64 5.51 -7.69 -4.10
CA ASP A 64 6.05 -8.48 -5.21
C ASP A 64 7.30 -9.27 -4.79
N ASN A 65 8.24 -8.62 -4.08
CA ASN A 65 9.44 -9.27 -3.55
C ASN A 65 9.12 -10.36 -2.53
N MET A 66 8.03 -10.22 -1.77
CA MET A 66 7.52 -11.26 -0.85
C MET A 66 6.70 -12.35 -1.57
N GLY A 67 6.48 -12.22 -2.88
CA GLY A 67 5.70 -13.17 -3.69
C GLY A 67 4.20 -13.13 -3.39
N ILE A 68 3.69 -12.02 -2.88
CA ILE A 68 2.26 -11.79 -2.62
C ILE A 68 1.59 -11.35 -3.92
N LYS A 69 1.02 -12.29 -4.64
CA LYS A 69 0.47 -12.09 -5.99
C LYS A 69 -0.86 -11.34 -6.03
N LYS A 70 -1.61 -11.34 -4.93
CA LYS A 70 -2.93 -10.73 -4.89
C LYS A 70 -3.02 -9.73 -3.73
N ALA A 71 -3.10 -8.47 -4.10
CA ALA A 71 -3.27 -7.34 -3.18
C ALA A 71 -4.37 -6.41 -3.70
N GLU A 72 -5.07 -5.76 -2.79
CA GLU A 72 -6.14 -4.81 -3.10
C GLU A 72 -5.99 -3.57 -2.23
N PHE A 73 -6.06 -2.40 -2.84
CA PHE A 73 -6.08 -1.12 -2.16
C PHE A 73 -7.49 -0.54 -2.26
N ARG A 74 -8.10 -0.28 -1.10
CA ARG A 74 -9.44 0.34 -1.03
C ARG A 74 -9.37 1.69 -0.33
N PRO A 75 -10.12 2.70 -0.78
CA PRO A 75 -10.18 3.99 -0.09
C PRO A 75 -10.53 3.82 1.38
N GLU A 76 -9.85 4.61 2.22
CA GLU A 76 -10.12 4.70 3.66
C GLU A 76 -10.36 6.17 4.01
N THR A 77 -11.51 6.48 4.58
CA THR A 77 -11.95 7.86 4.83
C THR A 77 -12.19 8.15 6.32
N GLU A 78 -12.23 7.13 7.16
CA GLU A 78 -12.66 7.26 8.56
C GLU A 78 -11.48 7.38 9.53
N ASN A 79 -10.27 7.01 9.13
CA ASN A 79 -9.12 7.07 10.01
C ASN A 79 -8.65 8.52 10.25
N PRO A 80 -8.76 9.05 11.49
CA PRO A 80 -8.51 10.48 11.78
C PRO A 80 -7.02 10.87 11.67
N THR A 81 -6.12 9.90 11.62
CA THR A 81 -4.67 10.16 11.47
C THR A 81 -4.29 10.46 10.04
N PHE A 82 -5.08 9.98 9.09
CA PHE A 82 -4.80 10.07 7.66
C PHE A 82 -5.75 11.04 6.95
N HIS A 83 -5.32 11.51 5.78
CA HIS A 83 -6.13 12.38 4.93
C HIS A 83 -7.24 11.59 4.25
N PRO A 84 -8.53 11.95 4.42
CA PRO A 84 -9.66 11.13 3.97
C PRO A 84 -9.74 10.90 2.45
N GLY A 85 -9.14 11.79 1.65
CA GLY A 85 -9.12 11.66 0.18
C GLY A 85 -7.83 11.08 -0.39
N ARG A 86 -6.83 10.72 0.45
CA ARG A 86 -5.51 10.24 0.00
C ARG A 86 -5.00 9.11 0.88
N THR A 87 -5.89 8.20 1.22
CA THR A 87 -5.60 7.07 2.10
C THR A 87 -6.25 5.82 1.55
N ALA A 88 -5.55 4.72 1.66
CA ALA A 88 -6.04 3.42 1.29
C ALA A 88 -5.75 2.38 2.38
N ARG A 89 -6.66 1.44 2.52
CA ARG A 89 -6.47 0.22 3.28
C ARG A 89 -5.98 -0.89 2.35
N LEU A 90 -4.95 -1.59 2.78
CA LEU A 90 -4.36 -2.70 2.04
C LEU A 90 -4.95 -4.02 2.52
N PHE A 91 -5.40 -4.82 1.57
CA PHE A 91 -5.80 -6.20 1.79
C PHE A 91 -4.93 -7.13 0.97
N VAL A 92 -4.62 -8.29 1.54
CA VAL A 92 -3.92 -9.39 0.88
C VAL A 92 -4.72 -10.68 1.01
N TRP A 93 -4.39 -11.70 0.23
CA TRP A 93 -5.08 -12.99 0.29
C TRP A 93 -4.17 -14.09 0.79
N LYS A 94 -4.70 -14.89 1.73
CA LYS A 94 -4.11 -16.15 2.18
C LYS A 94 -5.16 -17.25 2.06
N ASN A 95 -4.81 -18.35 1.38
CA ASN A 95 -5.69 -19.51 1.23
C ASN A 95 -7.12 -19.17 0.71
N GLY A 96 -7.23 -18.14 -0.12
CA GLY A 96 -8.51 -17.65 -0.64
C GLY A 96 -9.26 -16.67 0.28
N GLU A 97 -8.81 -16.46 1.50
CA GLU A 97 -9.38 -15.48 2.43
C GLU A 97 -8.72 -14.11 2.29
N ARG A 98 -9.53 -13.07 2.29
CA ARG A 98 -9.09 -11.67 2.32
C ARG A 98 -8.70 -11.27 3.74
N LYS A 99 -7.48 -10.77 3.93
CA LYS A 99 -6.95 -10.32 5.22
C LYS A 99 -6.61 -8.83 5.14
N ASP A 100 -6.97 -8.08 6.18
CA ASP A 100 -6.52 -6.70 6.35
C ASP A 100 -5.02 -6.71 6.71
N CYS A 101 -4.21 -6.07 5.88
CA CYS A 101 -2.76 -6.01 6.03
C CYS A 101 -2.28 -4.66 6.58
N GLY A 102 -3.11 -3.62 6.49
CA GLY A 102 -2.74 -2.31 7.01
C GLY A 102 -3.30 -1.13 6.24
N ILE A 103 -2.71 0.02 6.47
CA ILE A 103 -3.16 1.31 5.95
C ILE A 103 -1.97 2.09 5.40
N LEU A 104 -2.18 2.85 4.33
CA LEU A 104 -1.18 3.76 3.77
C LEU A 104 -1.85 5.03 3.23
N GLY A 105 -1.15 6.14 3.35
CA GLY A 105 -1.70 7.41 2.85
C GLY A 105 -0.92 8.64 3.28
N GLU A 106 -1.47 9.80 2.91
CA GLU A 106 -1.02 11.10 3.40
C GLU A 106 -1.49 11.29 4.84
N ILE A 107 -0.62 11.72 5.72
CA ILE A 107 -1.00 12.08 7.10
C ILE A 107 -1.90 13.31 7.07
N HIS A 108 -2.94 13.31 7.91
CA HIS A 108 -3.86 14.44 8.02
C HIS A 108 -3.09 15.72 8.35
N PRO A 109 -3.35 16.86 7.67
CA PRO A 109 -2.57 18.10 7.86
C PRO A 109 -2.51 18.59 9.32
N GLU A 110 -3.57 18.43 10.09
CA GLU A 110 -3.58 18.80 11.51
C GLU A 110 -2.70 17.89 12.36
N VAL A 111 -2.65 16.58 12.03
CA VAL A 111 -1.77 15.64 12.70
C VAL A 111 -0.31 15.93 12.36
N ALA A 112 -0.02 16.21 11.09
CA ALA A 112 1.32 16.61 10.66
C ALA A 112 1.77 17.88 11.38
N LYS A 113 0.92 18.92 11.43
CA LYS A 113 1.18 20.17 12.13
C LYS A 113 1.42 19.97 13.63
N LYS A 114 0.60 19.17 14.30
CA LYS A 114 0.73 18.86 15.73
C LYS A 114 2.06 18.15 16.05
N ASN A 115 2.62 17.42 15.11
CA ASN A 115 3.88 16.71 15.25
C ASN A 115 5.07 17.47 14.63
N GLU A 116 4.90 18.75 14.29
CA GLU A 116 5.95 19.61 13.71
C GLU A 116 6.58 19.00 12.44
N CYS A 117 5.78 18.30 11.68
CA CYS A 117 6.19 17.60 10.48
C CYS A 117 6.13 18.49 9.23
N PRO A 118 6.80 18.12 8.11
CA PRO A 118 6.61 18.76 6.82
C PRO A 118 5.13 18.82 6.39
N GLN A 119 4.81 19.71 5.46
CA GLN A 119 3.43 19.94 5.03
C GLN A 119 2.76 18.70 4.44
N ARG A 120 3.51 17.83 3.77
CA ARG A 120 3.03 16.57 3.23
C ARG A 120 3.94 15.43 3.63
N ILE A 121 3.34 14.44 4.29
CA ILE A 121 4.02 13.22 4.71
C ILE A 121 3.15 12.05 4.30
N TYR A 122 3.79 11.03 3.83
CA TYR A 122 3.15 9.77 3.44
C TYR A 122 3.67 8.66 4.34
N VAL A 123 2.75 7.90 4.93
CA VAL A 123 3.06 6.81 5.86
C VAL A 123 2.28 5.56 5.49
N ALA A 124 2.93 4.41 5.57
CA ALA A 124 2.28 3.10 5.55
C ALA A 124 2.54 2.39 6.87
N MET A 125 1.55 1.66 7.37
CA MET A 125 1.63 0.79 8.55
C MET A 125 1.09 -0.57 8.15
N LEU A 126 1.96 -1.58 8.14
CA LEU A 126 1.66 -2.92 7.62
C LEU A 126 1.87 -3.96 8.72
N ASP A 127 0.90 -4.85 8.89
CA ASP A 127 0.97 -5.98 9.82
C ASP A 127 1.93 -7.06 9.28
N VAL A 128 3.02 -7.28 9.99
CA VAL A 128 4.10 -8.17 9.55
C VAL A 128 3.66 -9.64 9.55
N ALA A 129 2.86 -10.03 10.53
CA ALA A 129 2.35 -11.40 10.58
C ALA A 129 1.48 -11.72 9.36
N THR A 130 0.59 -10.79 8.98
CA THR A 130 -0.24 -10.90 7.78
C THR A 130 0.60 -10.94 6.50
N LEU A 131 1.66 -10.13 6.40
CA LEU A 131 2.59 -10.15 5.26
C LEU A 131 3.31 -11.50 5.14
N ILE A 132 3.89 -12.00 6.25
CA ILE A 132 4.57 -13.29 6.28
C ILE A 132 3.62 -14.42 5.92
N GLU A 133 2.43 -14.41 6.49
CA GLU A 133 1.41 -15.41 6.22
C GLU A 133 0.94 -15.46 4.76
N ALA A 134 0.86 -14.31 4.09
CA ALA A 134 0.46 -14.22 2.69
C ALA A 134 1.63 -14.43 1.72
N SER A 135 2.88 -14.39 2.21
CA SER A 135 4.08 -14.48 1.38
C SER A 135 4.27 -15.88 0.79
N SER A 136 4.92 -15.93 -0.37
CA SER A 136 5.36 -17.17 -1.02
C SER A 136 6.70 -16.91 -1.70
N LEU A 137 7.75 -17.50 -1.16
CA LEU A 137 9.09 -17.41 -1.75
C LEU A 137 9.30 -18.43 -2.87
N GLU A 138 8.33 -19.30 -3.13
CA GLU A 138 8.40 -20.28 -4.20
C GLU A 138 8.20 -19.62 -5.57
N LYS A 139 9.27 -19.54 -6.34
CA LYS A 139 9.22 -19.11 -7.73
C LYS A 139 9.04 -20.33 -8.63
N GLN A 140 7.91 -20.42 -9.29
CA GLN A 140 7.66 -21.44 -10.30
C GLN A 140 8.16 -20.96 -11.66
N TYR A 141 8.91 -21.82 -12.36
CA TYR A 141 9.31 -21.54 -13.73
C TYR A 141 8.07 -21.44 -14.63
N GLN A 142 7.97 -20.32 -15.35
CA GLN A 142 7.00 -20.15 -16.43
C GLN A 142 7.74 -20.17 -17.76
N GLN A 143 7.28 -21.01 -18.68
CA GLN A 143 7.85 -21.08 -20.01
C GLN A 143 7.64 -19.73 -20.73
N LEU A 144 8.70 -19.20 -21.34
CA LEU A 144 8.60 -18.00 -22.14
C LEU A 144 7.62 -18.20 -23.31
N PRO A 145 6.78 -17.20 -23.64
CA PRO A 145 5.88 -17.26 -24.78
C PRO A 145 6.67 -17.53 -26.07
N LYS A 146 6.17 -18.44 -26.92
CA LYS A 146 6.78 -18.74 -28.21
C LYS A 146 6.53 -17.67 -29.27
N PHE A 147 5.51 -16.85 -29.08
CA PHE A 147 5.09 -15.81 -30.00
C PHE A 147 5.14 -14.44 -29.32
N PRO A 148 5.41 -13.36 -30.08
CA PRO A 148 5.35 -12.01 -29.57
C PRO A 148 3.97 -11.65 -29.01
N ALA A 149 3.92 -10.89 -27.92
CA ALA A 149 2.69 -10.36 -27.38
C ALA A 149 2.05 -9.35 -28.34
N VAL A 150 0.74 -9.28 -28.36
CA VAL A 150 -0.06 -8.32 -29.13
C VAL A 150 -0.73 -7.37 -28.14
N THR A 151 -0.45 -6.08 -28.27
CA THR A 151 -1.06 -5.04 -27.44
C THR A 151 -2.39 -4.57 -28.04
N ARG A 152 -3.34 -4.22 -27.18
CA ARG A 152 -4.61 -3.59 -27.56
C ARG A 152 -4.94 -2.52 -26.55
N ASP A 153 -5.34 -1.34 -27.03
CA ASP A 153 -5.79 -0.24 -26.21
C ASP A 153 -7.31 -0.25 -26.13
N LEU A 154 -7.83 -0.06 -24.91
CA LEU A 154 -9.26 0.08 -24.63
C LEU A 154 -9.51 1.48 -24.10
N ALA A 155 -10.38 2.23 -24.73
CA ALA A 155 -10.91 3.47 -24.21
C ALA A 155 -12.29 3.20 -23.61
N ILE A 156 -12.44 3.43 -22.31
CA ILE A 156 -13.65 3.12 -21.56
C ILE A 156 -14.18 4.41 -20.95
N VAL A 157 -15.46 4.69 -21.12
CA VAL A 157 -16.15 5.80 -20.44
C VAL A 157 -16.91 5.21 -19.26
N VAL A 158 -16.66 5.76 -18.08
CA VAL A 158 -17.27 5.31 -16.82
C VAL A 158 -17.69 6.51 -15.98
N ASP A 159 -18.50 6.26 -14.97
CA ASP A 159 -18.85 7.30 -13.99
C ASP A 159 -17.63 7.68 -13.13
N ASP A 160 -17.59 8.92 -12.64
CA ASP A 160 -16.48 9.48 -11.85
C ASP A 160 -16.20 8.71 -10.54
N ASN A 161 -17.16 7.94 -10.05
CA ASN A 161 -17.05 7.11 -8.85
C ASN A 161 -16.56 5.69 -9.13
N ALA A 162 -16.30 5.32 -10.38
CA ALA A 162 -15.79 4.00 -10.74
C ALA A 162 -14.29 3.87 -10.40
N TYR A 163 -13.92 2.82 -9.67
CA TYR A 163 -12.52 2.59 -9.36
C TYR A 163 -11.81 1.86 -10.50
N VAL A 164 -10.64 2.36 -10.88
CA VAL A 164 -9.77 1.74 -11.88
C VAL A 164 -9.46 0.28 -11.53
N ALA A 165 -9.28 -0.01 -10.23
CA ALA A 165 -9.02 -1.38 -9.77
C ALA A 165 -10.15 -2.36 -10.14
N ASP A 166 -11.42 -1.93 -10.07
CA ASP A 166 -12.57 -2.77 -10.41
C ASP A 166 -12.65 -2.99 -11.92
N LEU A 167 -12.30 -1.97 -12.73
CA LEU A 167 -12.22 -2.09 -14.19
C LEU A 167 -11.11 -3.07 -14.59
N MET A 168 -9.92 -2.94 -14.02
CA MET A 168 -8.81 -3.84 -14.28
C MET A 168 -9.14 -5.28 -13.87
N ALA A 169 -9.78 -5.47 -12.71
CA ALA A 169 -10.22 -6.79 -12.26
C ALA A 169 -11.24 -7.42 -13.23
N ALA A 170 -12.21 -6.63 -13.71
CA ALA A 170 -13.19 -7.09 -14.69
C ALA A 170 -12.53 -7.50 -16.03
N ILE A 171 -11.55 -6.71 -16.50
CA ILE A 171 -10.79 -7.03 -17.71
C ILE A 171 -9.99 -8.32 -17.50
N GLN A 172 -9.32 -8.48 -16.37
CA GLN A 172 -8.55 -9.69 -16.06
C GLN A 172 -9.46 -10.92 -15.97
N GLU A 173 -10.62 -10.82 -15.35
CA GLU A 173 -11.58 -11.91 -15.26
C GLU A 173 -12.10 -12.37 -16.63
N LYS A 174 -12.36 -11.43 -17.53
CA LYS A 174 -12.94 -11.69 -18.87
C LYS A 174 -11.89 -11.91 -19.96
N GLY A 175 -10.64 -11.51 -19.74
CA GLY A 175 -9.57 -11.57 -20.74
C GLY A 175 -9.14 -12.98 -21.12
N GLY A 176 -9.45 -13.98 -20.30
CA GLY A 176 -9.19 -15.39 -20.57
C GLY A 176 -7.70 -15.75 -20.53
N GLN A 177 -7.38 -16.94 -21.01
CA GLN A 177 -6.03 -17.55 -20.90
C GLN A 177 -4.93 -16.85 -21.71
N PHE A 178 -5.28 -15.98 -22.65
CA PHE A 178 -4.33 -15.27 -23.50
C PHE A 178 -4.01 -13.87 -22.99
N LEU A 179 -4.69 -13.38 -21.96
CA LEU A 179 -4.40 -12.09 -21.36
C LEU A 179 -3.20 -12.24 -20.41
N GLU A 180 -2.07 -11.59 -20.76
CA GLU A 180 -0.83 -11.62 -19.98
C GLU A 180 -0.78 -10.46 -18.97
N ASN A 181 -1.16 -9.25 -19.40
CA ASN A 181 -1.07 -8.06 -18.57
C ASN A 181 -2.15 -7.03 -18.93
N VAL A 182 -2.56 -6.25 -17.93
CA VAL A 182 -3.43 -5.07 -18.08
C VAL A 182 -2.75 -3.91 -17.37
N SER A 183 -2.57 -2.79 -18.04
CA SER A 183 -2.00 -1.58 -17.46
C SER A 183 -2.82 -0.35 -17.81
N LEU A 184 -2.98 0.55 -16.86
CA LEU A 184 -3.54 1.88 -17.09
C LEU A 184 -2.42 2.80 -17.58
N PHE A 185 -2.63 3.51 -18.69
CA PHE A 185 -1.64 4.44 -19.25
C PHE A 185 -2.16 5.88 -19.39
N ALA A 186 -3.48 6.07 -19.33
CA ALA A 186 -4.10 7.41 -19.33
C ALA A 186 -5.44 7.40 -18.59
N VAL A 187 -5.79 8.54 -17.96
CA VAL A 187 -7.09 8.85 -17.37
C VAL A 187 -7.54 10.19 -17.89
#